data_dda2576a2e4e510a1b78685f4d4d0934
#
_entry.id   dda2576a2e4e510a1b78685f4d4d0934
#
_cell.length_a   1.000
_cell.length_b   1.000
_cell.length_c   1.000
_cell.angle_alpha   90.00
_cell.angle_beta   90.00
_cell.angle_gamma   90.00
#
_symmetry.space_group_name_H-M   'P 1'
#
loop_
_entity.id
_entity.type
_entity.pdbx_description
1 polymer ?
#
loop_
_entity_poly.entity_id
_entity_poly.type
_entity_poly.pdbx_seq_one_letter_code
_entity_poly.pdbx_strand_id
1 'polypeptide(L)'
;MSRPEPTGENRIVEPEEIFFSTTDAKGVIEKANSVFVDISRYSWDDLIGAPHNIIRHPMMPGAAFLAMWTTIKTGEPFCAYVHNLAADGATYTVLATVVPLGEGYLSVRVT
;
A
#
# COMPACT_ATOMS: atom_id res chain seq x y z
N MET A 1 2.07 14.39 -9.59
CA MET A 1 0.90 14.52 -8.71
C MET A 1 1.36 14.78 -7.28
N SER A 2 0.83 15.81 -6.65
CA SER A 2 1.16 16.09 -5.26
C SER A 2 0.40 15.12 -4.34
N ARG A 3 1.02 14.82 -3.19
CA ARG A 3 0.41 13.96 -2.19
C ARG A 3 -0.72 14.72 -1.49
N PRO A 4 -1.88 14.07 -1.23
CA PRO A 4 -2.97 14.75 -0.52
C PRO A 4 -2.57 15.10 0.91
N GLU A 5 -3.23 16.11 1.46
CA GLU A 5 -3.06 16.48 2.87
C GLU A 5 -3.93 15.59 3.74
N PRO A 6 -3.41 15.08 4.87
CA PRO A 6 -4.23 14.34 5.82
C PRO A 6 -5.35 15.21 6.39
N THR A 7 -6.57 14.68 6.43
CA THR A 7 -7.74 15.40 6.98
C THR A 7 -7.97 15.13 8.46
N GLY A 8 -7.29 14.11 9.00
CA GLY A 8 -7.55 13.63 10.36
C GLY A 8 -8.67 12.59 10.43
N GLU A 9 -9.38 12.34 9.34
CA GLU A 9 -10.37 11.28 9.28
C GLU A 9 -9.70 9.92 9.22
N ASN A 10 -10.28 8.93 9.93
CA ASN A 10 -9.87 7.55 9.86
C ASN A 10 -10.92 6.74 9.13
N ARG A 11 -10.53 6.12 8.02
CA ARG A 11 -11.41 5.23 7.28
C ARG A 11 -11.30 3.83 7.87
N ILE A 12 -12.45 3.27 8.21
CA ILE A 12 -12.50 1.91 8.74
C ILE A 12 -12.41 0.92 7.59
N VAL A 13 -11.49 -0.04 7.71
CA VAL A 13 -11.40 -1.19 6.80
C VAL A 13 -12.09 -2.35 7.50
N GLU A 14 -13.16 -2.87 6.89
CA GLU A 14 -13.93 -3.95 7.49
C GLU A 14 -13.19 -5.29 7.33
N PRO A 15 -13.44 -6.28 8.21
CA PRO A 15 -12.73 -7.56 8.12
C PRO A 15 -12.86 -8.29 6.80
N GLU A 16 -13.97 -8.12 6.08
CA GLU A 16 -14.18 -8.74 4.76
C GLU A 16 -13.52 -7.96 3.62
N GLU A 17 -13.02 -6.77 3.89
CA GLU A 17 -12.39 -5.94 2.88
C GLU A 17 -10.90 -6.28 2.76
N ILE A 18 -10.61 -7.33 2.01
CA ILE A 18 -9.25 -7.77 1.75
C ILE A 18 -8.81 -7.19 0.41
N PHE A 19 -7.69 -6.50 0.39
CA PHE A 19 -7.22 -5.94 -0.86
C PHE A 19 -5.76 -6.26 -1.12
N PHE A 20 -5.43 -6.35 -2.41
CA PHE A 20 -4.08 -6.73 -2.82
C PHE A 20 -3.61 -5.90 -4.01
N SER A 21 -2.31 -5.86 -4.16
CA SER A 21 -1.64 -5.31 -5.34
C SER A 21 -0.41 -6.12 -5.66
N THR A 22 -0.05 -6.15 -6.94
CA THR A 22 1.24 -6.71 -7.36
C THR A 22 2.08 -5.58 -7.94
N THR A 23 3.40 -5.70 -7.78
CA THR A 23 4.35 -4.72 -8.28
C THR A 23 5.45 -5.39 -9.06
N ASP A 24 6.19 -4.60 -9.83
CA ASP A 24 7.46 -5.05 -10.40
C ASP A 24 8.56 -4.99 -9.32
N ALA A 25 9.79 -5.29 -9.72
CA ALA A 25 10.93 -5.29 -8.79
C ALA A 25 11.26 -3.91 -8.22
N LYS A 26 10.78 -2.84 -8.86
CA LYS A 26 11.00 -1.45 -8.43
C LYS A 26 9.87 -0.93 -7.56
N GLY A 27 8.84 -1.73 -7.34
CA GLY A 27 7.68 -1.31 -6.55
C GLY A 27 6.63 -0.54 -7.32
N VAL A 28 6.66 -0.61 -8.66
CA VAL A 28 5.63 0.02 -9.50
C VAL A 28 4.42 -0.92 -9.57
N ILE A 29 3.23 -0.39 -9.28
CA ILE A 29 1.99 -1.18 -9.23
C ILE A 29 1.61 -1.65 -10.62
N GLU A 30 1.41 -2.96 -10.77
CA GLU A 30 1.00 -3.59 -12.03
C GLU A 30 -0.45 -4.04 -12.00
N LYS A 31 -0.91 -4.54 -10.85
CA LYS A 31 -2.29 -5.02 -10.65
C LYS A 31 -2.78 -4.66 -9.26
N ALA A 32 -4.08 -4.49 -9.14
CA ALA A 32 -4.75 -4.24 -7.88
C ALA A 32 -6.18 -4.74 -7.97
N ASN A 33 -6.81 -5.08 -6.84
CA ASN A 33 -8.23 -5.44 -6.88
C ASN A 33 -9.12 -4.22 -6.64
N SER A 34 -10.42 -4.39 -6.88
CA SER A 34 -11.39 -3.29 -6.77
C SER A 34 -11.51 -2.74 -5.34
N VAL A 35 -11.29 -3.58 -4.34
CA VAL A 35 -11.32 -3.15 -2.93
C VAL A 35 -10.23 -2.11 -2.67
N PHE A 36 -9.04 -2.30 -3.25
CA PHE A 36 -7.96 -1.33 -3.13
C PHE A 36 -8.35 0.02 -3.74
N VAL A 37 -8.97 -0.01 -4.91
CA VAL A 37 -9.47 1.22 -5.56
C VAL A 37 -10.49 1.91 -4.65
N ASP A 38 -11.44 1.16 -4.11
CA ASP A 38 -12.49 1.71 -3.25
C ASP A 38 -11.93 2.31 -1.96
N ILE A 39 -11.04 1.62 -1.26
CA ILE A 39 -10.49 2.08 0.01
C ILE A 39 -9.55 3.27 -0.20
N SER A 40 -8.70 3.22 -1.20
CA SER A 40 -7.71 4.26 -1.45
C SER A 40 -8.28 5.51 -2.10
N ARG A 41 -9.44 5.42 -2.74
CA ARG A 41 -10.05 6.49 -3.53
C ARG A 41 -9.26 6.92 -4.75
N TYR A 42 -8.17 6.22 -5.07
CA TYR A 42 -7.47 6.41 -6.33
C TYR A 42 -8.15 5.61 -7.42
N SER A 43 -8.18 6.13 -8.64
CA SER A 43 -8.68 5.39 -9.78
C SER A 43 -7.69 4.30 -10.21
N TRP A 44 -8.14 3.35 -11.03
CA TRP A 44 -7.24 2.37 -11.63
C TRP A 44 -6.10 3.06 -12.39
N ASP A 45 -6.43 4.11 -13.15
CA ASP A 45 -5.44 4.83 -13.96
C ASP A 45 -4.39 5.52 -13.09
N ASP A 46 -4.77 5.96 -11.89
CA ASP A 46 -3.82 6.58 -10.97
C ASP A 46 -2.93 5.55 -10.29
N LEU A 47 -3.47 4.36 -9.99
CA LEU A 47 -2.73 3.32 -9.27
C LEU A 47 -1.79 2.53 -10.17
N ILE A 48 -2.28 2.07 -11.31
CA ILE A 48 -1.48 1.23 -12.21
C ILE A 48 -0.39 2.08 -12.83
N GLY A 49 0.84 1.63 -12.70
CA GLY A 49 2.02 2.38 -13.17
C GLY A 49 2.57 3.37 -12.17
N ALA A 50 1.90 3.56 -11.01
CA ALA A 50 2.43 4.43 -9.96
C ALA A 50 3.33 3.65 -9.00
N PRO A 51 4.32 4.30 -8.37
CA PRO A 51 5.06 3.65 -7.30
C PRO A 51 4.13 3.37 -6.13
N HIS A 52 4.34 2.25 -5.44
CA HIS A 52 3.46 1.81 -4.36
C HIS A 52 3.37 2.82 -3.21
N ASN A 53 4.39 3.67 -3.05
CA ASN A 53 4.38 4.71 -2.02
C ASN A 53 3.37 5.84 -2.26
N ILE A 54 2.60 5.78 -3.36
CA ILE A 54 1.50 6.71 -3.61
C ILE A 54 0.51 6.75 -2.43
N ILE A 55 0.35 5.63 -1.71
CA ILE A 55 -0.55 5.51 -0.56
C ILE A 55 0.17 5.71 0.78
N ARG A 56 1.45 6.04 0.79
CA ARG A 56 2.20 6.20 2.02
C ARG A 56 1.73 7.43 2.79
N HIS A 57 1.35 7.24 4.07
CA HIS A 57 1.04 8.36 4.95
C HIS A 57 2.34 9.13 5.25
N PRO A 58 2.32 10.48 5.20
CA PRO A 58 3.54 11.26 5.42
C PRO A 58 4.14 11.12 6.82
N MET A 59 3.34 10.67 7.79
CA MET A 59 3.81 10.44 9.15
C MET A 59 4.46 9.06 9.36
N MET A 60 4.40 8.17 8.36
CA MET A 60 5.08 6.87 8.45
C MET A 60 6.59 7.07 8.34
N PRO A 61 7.37 6.53 9.31
CA PRO A 61 8.83 6.71 9.27
C PRO A 61 9.48 6.10 8.02
N GLY A 62 10.41 6.81 7.42
CA GLY A 62 11.18 6.29 6.30
C GLY A 62 11.94 5.01 6.65
N ALA A 63 12.35 4.86 7.91
CA ALA A 63 13.04 3.66 8.38
C ALA A 63 12.17 2.40 8.25
N ALA A 64 10.83 2.53 8.41
CA ALA A 64 9.92 1.39 8.24
C ALA A 64 9.92 0.89 6.80
N PHE A 65 9.96 1.81 5.83
CA PHE A 65 10.03 1.45 4.41
C PHE A 65 11.37 0.84 4.04
N LEU A 66 12.46 1.36 4.61
CA LEU A 66 13.79 0.80 4.41
C LEU A 66 13.86 -0.64 4.95
N ALA A 67 13.30 -0.88 6.13
CA ALA A 67 13.25 -2.20 6.73
C ALA A 67 12.47 -3.18 5.86
N MET A 68 11.32 -2.74 5.33
CA MET A 68 10.52 -3.54 4.41
C MET A 68 11.32 -3.93 3.16
N TRP A 69 11.89 -2.94 2.46
CA TRP A 69 12.66 -3.20 1.24
C TRP A 69 13.85 -4.10 1.49
N THR A 70 14.58 -3.88 2.58
CA THR A 70 15.74 -4.70 2.96
C THR A 70 15.33 -6.15 3.17
N THR A 71 14.19 -6.36 3.83
CA THR A 71 13.68 -7.70 4.14
C THR A 71 13.22 -8.42 2.87
N ILE A 72 12.35 -7.78 2.05
CA ILE A 72 11.77 -8.47 0.90
C ILE A 72 12.80 -8.73 -0.23
N LYS A 73 13.84 -7.91 -0.31
CA LYS A 73 14.93 -8.14 -1.29
C LYS A 73 15.71 -9.40 -1.01
N THR A 74 15.70 -9.91 0.22
CA THR A 74 16.32 -11.17 0.56
C THR A 74 15.47 -12.39 0.26
N GLY A 75 14.23 -12.18 -0.22
CA GLY A 75 13.26 -13.24 -0.47
C GLY A 75 12.38 -13.55 0.73
N GLU A 76 12.54 -12.83 1.83
CA GLU A 76 11.75 -13.04 3.05
C GLU A 76 10.46 -12.20 3.00
N PRO A 77 9.34 -12.72 3.54
CA PRO A 77 8.13 -11.92 3.68
C PRO A 77 8.29 -10.85 4.74
N PHE A 78 7.54 -9.76 4.56
CA PHE A 78 7.46 -8.68 5.55
C PHE A 78 6.01 -8.47 5.92
N CYS A 79 5.73 -8.31 7.22
CA CYS A 79 4.38 -8.12 7.72
C CYS A 79 4.40 -7.06 8.81
N ALA A 80 3.56 -6.03 8.68
CA ALA A 80 3.48 -4.96 9.67
C ALA A 80 2.18 -4.21 9.54
N TYR A 81 1.74 -3.58 10.64
CA TYR A 81 0.66 -2.60 10.58
C TYR A 81 1.21 -1.32 9.99
N VAL A 82 0.47 -0.76 9.04
CA VAL A 82 0.87 0.47 8.35
C VAL A 82 -0.31 1.44 8.30
N HIS A 83 0.01 2.73 8.35
CA HIS A 83 -0.95 3.80 8.11
C HIS A 83 -0.78 4.26 6.68
N ASN A 84 -1.86 4.22 5.93
CA ASN A 84 -1.89 4.68 4.55
C ASN A 84 -2.75 5.92 4.42
N LEU A 85 -2.53 6.69 3.36
CA LEU A 85 -3.27 7.91 3.07
C LEU A 85 -4.03 7.74 1.76
N ALA A 86 -5.35 7.86 1.83
CA ALA A 86 -6.20 7.81 0.65
C ALA A 86 -6.15 9.12 -0.14
N ALA A 87 -6.62 9.09 -1.38
CA ALA A 87 -6.62 10.26 -2.25
C ALA A 87 -7.43 11.43 -1.69
N ASP A 88 -8.45 11.15 -0.88
CA ASP A 88 -9.28 12.17 -0.23
C ASP A 88 -8.72 12.65 1.12
N GLY A 89 -7.54 12.19 1.50
CA GLY A 89 -6.88 12.61 2.73
C GLY A 89 -7.24 11.81 3.97
N ALA A 90 -8.11 10.81 3.87
CA ALA A 90 -8.43 9.95 5.00
C ALA A 90 -7.29 8.95 5.25
N THR A 91 -7.05 8.65 6.52
CA THR A 91 -6.07 7.63 6.93
C THR A 91 -6.78 6.29 7.05
N TYR A 92 -6.15 5.22 6.58
CA TYR A 92 -6.62 3.87 6.85
C TYR A 92 -5.46 3.01 7.32
N THR A 93 -5.71 2.21 8.35
CA THR A 93 -4.69 1.37 8.99
C THR A 93 -4.97 -0.08 8.66
N VAL A 94 -3.96 -0.78 8.20
CA VAL A 94 -4.07 -2.18 7.76
C VAL A 94 -2.85 -2.96 8.21
N LEU A 95 -3.03 -4.29 8.29
CA LEU A 95 -1.93 -5.23 8.40
C LEU A 95 -1.50 -5.57 6.98
N ALA A 96 -0.31 -5.15 6.61
CA ALA A 96 0.25 -5.37 5.28
C ALA A 96 1.22 -6.54 5.31
N THR A 97 1.04 -7.49 4.41
CA THR A 97 1.97 -8.60 4.20
C THR A 97 2.50 -8.49 2.79
N VAL A 98 3.83 -8.42 2.65
CA VAL A 98 4.49 -8.30 1.36
C VAL A 98 5.36 -9.53 1.15
N VAL A 99 5.19 -10.20 0.02
CA VAL A 99 5.96 -11.39 -0.33
C VAL A 99 6.48 -11.26 -1.75
N PRO A 100 7.64 -11.88 -2.04
CA PRO A 100 8.12 -11.96 -3.42
C PRO A 100 7.13 -12.75 -4.29
N LEU A 101 6.93 -12.30 -5.53
CA LEU A 101 6.09 -12.97 -6.51
C LEU A 101 6.71 -12.79 -7.89
N GLY A 102 7.28 -13.86 -8.46
CA GLY A 102 8.02 -13.75 -9.71
C GLY A 102 9.19 -12.80 -9.55
N GLU A 103 9.28 -11.81 -10.44
CA GLU A 103 10.33 -10.79 -10.38
C GLU A 103 9.93 -9.58 -9.54
N GLY A 104 8.69 -9.54 -9.10
CA GLY A 104 8.16 -8.44 -8.30
C GLY A 104 7.65 -8.91 -6.94
N TYR A 105 6.58 -8.25 -6.46
CA TYR A 105 6.06 -8.49 -5.12
C TYR A 105 4.53 -8.50 -5.11
N LEU A 106 3.97 -9.25 -4.15
CA LEU A 106 2.54 -9.24 -3.85
C LEU A 106 2.38 -8.63 -2.47
N SER A 107 1.47 -7.67 -2.35
CA SER A 107 1.10 -7.07 -1.07
C SER A 107 -0.37 -7.36 -0.79
N VAL A 108 -0.66 -7.98 0.35
CA VAL A 108 -2.02 -8.25 0.81
C VAL A 108 -2.27 -7.45 2.08
N ARG A 109 -3.43 -6.79 2.14
CA ARG A 109 -3.77 -5.92 3.26
C ARG A 109 -5.13 -6.30 3.83
N VAL A 110 -5.17 -6.41 5.17
CA VAL A 110 -6.37 -6.74 5.94
C VAL A 110 -6.47 -5.80 7.13
N THR A 111 -7.65 -5.74 7.72
CA THR A 111 -7.84 -4.92 8.92
C THR A 111 -7.12 -5.50 10.13
#